data_8576cd0528b3510f8e8c9988b40b8230
#
_entry.id   8576cd0528b3510f8e8c9988b40b8230
#
_cell.length_a   1.000
_cell.length_b   1.000
_cell.length_c   1.000
_cell.angle_alpha   90.00
_cell.angle_beta   90.00
_cell.angle_gamma   90.00
#
_symmetry.space_group_name_H-M   'P 1'
#
loop_
_entity.id
_entity.type
_entity.pdbx_description
1 polymer ?
#
loop_
_entity_poly.entity_id
_entity_poly.type
_entity_poly.pdbx_seq_one_letter_code
_entity_poly.pdbx_strand_id
1 'polypeptide(L)'
;MREIETPEERHGPAPAEHANADHWSGSRRVVQVRPHVWNWLAPRVGGGSVLEIGPGLRPTAPVATSTFIDASAHALNRLAARGGRTVPAGDALPFDDRSFDAVLAFEVVEHVENDTGLIEEMARVSRPGGVLILSTPIHASMWSPLDDACGHVRRDEPEVLFEKVRAAGFEIGGYIWTPAGAPRITRLRARALTSNRRLSTAFVQTLIFPFHAAYQRMFAKLAWTSPATPVPPEADDVMLWATRAGDGSPT
;
A
#
# COMPACT_ATOMS: atom_id res chain seq x y z
N MET A 1 33.31 1.10 27.80
CA MET A 1 32.34 0.01 27.62
C MET A 1 30.99 0.70 27.42
N ARG A 2 30.47 0.79 26.21
CA ARG A 2 29.12 1.34 25.94
C ARG A 2 28.19 0.16 25.95
N GLU A 3 27.18 0.19 26.81
CA GLU A 3 26.10 -0.80 26.83
C GLU A 3 25.36 -0.73 25.49
N ILE A 4 25.18 -1.90 24.87
CA ILE A 4 24.37 -2.08 23.67
C ILE A 4 22.95 -2.28 24.16
N GLU A 5 22.11 -1.27 24.02
CA GLU A 5 20.68 -1.38 24.27
C GLU A 5 20.06 -2.46 23.36
N THR A 6 19.34 -3.38 23.97
CA THR A 6 18.62 -4.45 23.28
C THR A 6 17.38 -3.90 22.53
N PRO A 7 16.92 -4.57 21.48
CA PRO A 7 15.79 -4.10 20.64
C PRO A 7 14.45 -3.95 21.38
N GLU A 8 14.30 -4.50 22.58
CA GLU A 8 13.04 -4.49 23.34
C GLU A 8 12.73 -3.18 24.08
N GLU A 9 13.67 -2.24 24.18
CA GLU A 9 13.46 -1.01 24.98
C GLU A 9 13.04 0.23 24.16
N ARG A 10 12.80 0.10 22.87
CA ARG A 10 12.24 1.21 22.08
C ARG A 10 10.72 1.16 22.07
N HIS A 11 10.11 1.35 23.21
CA HIS A 11 8.72 1.80 23.24
C HIS A 11 8.73 3.28 22.87
N GLY A 12 8.57 3.56 21.59
CA GLY A 12 8.19 4.89 21.12
C GLY A 12 6.84 5.31 21.72
N PRO A 13 6.50 6.61 21.69
CA PRO A 13 5.21 7.08 22.19
C PRO A 13 4.09 6.27 21.51
N ALA A 14 3.05 5.96 22.30
CA ALA A 14 1.86 5.22 21.85
C ALA A 14 1.41 5.74 20.48
N PRO A 15 0.99 4.86 19.56
CA PRO A 15 0.62 5.24 18.21
C PRO A 15 -0.43 6.35 18.32
N ALA A 16 -0.12 7.51 17.72
CA ALA A 16 -1.07 8.61 17.64
C ALA A 16 -2.26 8.07 16.85
N GLU A 17 -3.40 7.92 17.51
CA GLU A 17 -4.66 7.56 16.90
C GLU A 17 -4.84 8.37 15.61
N HIS A 18 -4.74 7.70 14.45
CA HIS A 18 -5.04 8.24 13.12
C HIS A 18 -4.27 9.50 12.67
N ALA A 19 -3.03 9.70 13.09
CA ALA A 19 -2.19 10.82 12.62
C ALA A 19 -2.10 10.91 11.08
N ASN A 20 -2.31 9.79 10.38
CA ASN A 20 -2.34 9.72 8.91
C ASN A 20 -3.68 10.13 8.27
N ALA A 21 -4.81 10.10 9.00
CA ALA A 21 -6.12 10.44 8.43
C ALA A 21 -6.18 11.89 7.92
N ASP A 22 -5.44 12.81 8.55
CA ASP A 22 -5.42 14.23 8.18
C ASP A 22 -4.40 14.59 7.08
N HIS A 23 -3.57 13.66 6.65
CA HIS A 23 -2.52 13.88 5.63
C HIS A 23 -3.08 14.46 4.32
N TRP A 24 -4.31 14.10 3.98
CA TRP A 24 -5.01 14.51 2.77
C TRP A 24 -5.89 15.74 2.93
N SER A 25 -6.05 16.30 4.15
CA SER A 25 -6.98 17.40 4.46
C SER A 25 -6.75 18.68 3.63
N GLY A 26 -5.52 18.91 3.16
CA GLY A 26 -5.16 20.05 2.30
C GLY A 26 -5.29 19.82 0.80
N SER A 27 -5.51 18.59 0.34
CA SER A 27 -5.56 18.25 -1.08
C SER A 27 -7.01 18.24 -1.60
N ARG A 28 -7.21 18.84 -2.77
CA ARG A 28 -8.55 18.97 -3.39
C ARG A 28 -8.75 18.07 -4.61
N ARG A 29 -7.70 17.43 -5.13
CA ARG A 29 -7.76 16.67 -6.38
C ARG A 29 -7.60 15.17 -6.12
N VAL A 30 -8.61 14.40 -6.50
CA VAL A 30 -8.45 12.96 -6.72
C VAL A 30 -7.73 12.76 -8.05
N VAL A 31 -6.62 12.05 -8.03
CA VAL A 31 -5.83 11.76 -9.23
C VAL A 31 -5.64 10.26 -9.31
N GLN A 32 -6.20 9.62 -10.33
CA GLN A 32 -5.93 8.21 -10.56
C GLN A 32 -4.44 8.01 -10.85
N VAL A 33 -3.82 7.13 -10.10
CA VAL A 33 -2.39 6.81 -10.22
C VAL A 33 -2.21 5.36 -10.66
N ARG A 34 -0.99 4.99 -11.06
CA ARG A 34 -0.63 3.63 -11.49
C ARG A 34 -1.50 3.09 -12.66
N PRO A 35 -1.72 3.85 -13.74
CA PRO A 35 -2.53 3.40 -14.86
C PRO A 35 -1.98 2.12 -15.50
N HIS A 36 -0.67 1.88 -15.43
CA HIS A 36 -0.01 0.66 -15.89
C HIS A 36 -0.43 -0.58 -15.07
N VAL A 37 -0.61 -0.43 -13.75
CA VAL A 37 -1.12 -1.50 -12.89
C VAL A 37 -2.57 -1.79 -13.23
N TRP A 38 -3.38 -0.75 -13.39
CA TRP A 38 -4.77 -0.91 -13.78
C TRP A 38 -4.91 -1.56 -15.16
N ASN A 39 -4.13 -1.13 -16.15
CA ASN A 39 -4.14 -1.70 -17.50
C ASN A 39 -3.74 -3.19 -17.51
N TRP A 40 -2.87 -3.61 -16.60
CA TRP A 40 -2.54 -5.01 -16.42
C TRP A 40 -3.66 -5.80 -15.71
N LEU A 41 -4.31 -5.20 -14.73
CA LEU A 41 -5.35 -5.83 -13.91
C LEU A 41 -6.69 -5.93 -14.63
N ALA A 42 -7.14 -4.87 -15.30
CA ALA A 42 -8.48 -4.75 -15.87
C ALA A 42 -8.91 -5.93 -16.77
N PRO A 43 -8.05 -6.47 -17.66
CA PRO A 43 -8.41 -7.65 -18.47
C PRO A 43 -8.60 -8.92 -17.64
N ARG A 44 -7.98 -9.00 -16.44
CA ARG A 44 -8.03 -10.17 -15.55
C ARG A 44 -9.30 -10.18 -14.71
N VAL A 45 -9.80 -9.02 -14.32
CA VAL A 45 -11.06 -8.91 -13.56
C VAL A 45 -12.30 -8.82 -14.44
N GLY A 46 -12.13 -8.57 -15.76
CA GLY A 46 -13.23 -8.65 -16.72
C GLY A 46 -14.45 -7.76 -16.40
N GLY A 47 -14.27 -6.62 -15.72
CA GLY A 47 -15.37 -5.79 -15.22
C GLY A 47 -15.94 -6.23 -13.87
N GLY A 48 -15.31 -7.18 -13.19
CA GLY A 48 -15.68 -7.65 -11.85
C GLY A 48 -15.53 -6.60 -10.75
N SER A 49 -15.92 -6.98 -9.55
CA SER A 49 -15.92 -6.12 -8.37
C SER A 49 -14.49 -5.88 -7.85
N VAL A 50 -14.14 -4.60 -7.59
CA VAL A 50 -12.81 -4.20 -7.12
C VAL A 50 -12.93 -3.45 -5.80
N LEU A 51 -12.11 -3.87 -4.82
CA LEU A 51 -11.88 -3.16 -3.57
C LEU A 51 -10.47 -2.55 -3.61
N GLU A 52 -10.33 -1.27 -3.26
CA GLU A 52 -9.03 -0.65 -2.99
C GLU A 52 -9.01 -0.14 -1.56
N ILE A 53 -8.00 -0.59 -0.80
CA ILE A 53 -7.79 -0.29 0.61
C ILE A 53 -6.77 0.84 0.71
N GLY A 54 -7.06 1.88 1.49
CA GLY A 54 -6.17 3.00 1.75
C GLY A 54 -5.79 3.85 0.53
N PRO A 55 -6.68 4.12 -0.46
CA PRO A 55 -6.30 4.85 -1.66
C PRO A 55 -5.95 6.32 -1.40
N GLY A 56 -6.36 6.88 -0.29
CA GLY A 56 -6.31 8.32 -0.07
C GLY A 56 -7.00 9.07 -1.19
N LEU A 57 -6.31 10.06 -1.78
CA LEU A 57 -6.77 10.78 -2.98
C LEU A 57 -6.13 10.27 -4.28
N ARG A 58 -5.54 9.08 -4.25
CA ARG A 58 -4.76 8.51 -5.36
C ARG A 58 -5.15 7.09 -5.71
N PRO A 59 -6.43 6.86 -6.04
CA PRO A 59 -6.87 5.53 -6.41
C PRO A 59 -6.14 5.01 -7.65
N THR A 60 -5.91 3.72 -7.68
CA THR A 60 -5.47 2.97 -8.86
C THR A 60 -6.67 2.47 -9.65
N ALA A 61 -7.69 1.99 -8.95
CA ALA A 61 -8.95 1.53 -9.54
C ALA A 61 -9.80 2.70 -10.07
N PRO A 62 -10.63 2.48 -11.08
CA PRO A 62 -11.58 3.47 -11.59
C PRO A 62 -12.59 3.86 -10.52
N VAL A 63 -12.69 5.15 -10.23
CA VAL A 63 -13.49 5.63 -9.10
C VAL A 63 -14.96 5.27 -9.22
N ALA A 64 -15.54 5.42 -10.40
CA ALA A 64 -16.98 5.25 -10.59
C ALA A 64 -17.48 3.79 -10.48
N THR A 65 -16.59 2.81 -10.55
CA THR A 65 -16.97 1.37 -10.59
C THR A 65 -16.33 0.55 -9.47
N SER A 66 -15.62 1.19 -8.55
CA SER A 66 -14.88 0.48 -7.51
C SER A 66 -15.36 0.87 -6.10
N THR A 67 -15.04 0.01 -5.16
CA THR A 67 -15.26 0.23 -3.72
C THR A 67 -13.94 0.64 -3.07
N PHE A 68 -14.01 1.61 -2.17
CA PHE A 68 -12.86 2.18 -1.47
C PHE A 68 -13.09 2.14 0.03
N ILE A 69 -12.09 1.69 0.78
CA ILE A 69 -12.07 1.77 2.24
C ILE A 69 -10.85 2.57 2.67
N ASP A 70 -11.03 3.54 3.55
CA ASP A 70 -9.95 4.45 3.99
C ASP A 70 -10.24 4.98 5.40
N ALA A 71 -9.21 5.29 6.16
CA ALA A 71 -9.32 5.95 7.47
C ALA A 71 -9.66 7.45 7.33
N SER A 72 -9.34 8.06 6.18
CA SER A 72 -9.57 9.48 5.92
C SER A 72 -10.99 9.75 5.42
N ALA A 73 -11.85 10.28 6.27
CA ALA A 73 -13.17 10.75 5.87
C ALA A 73 -13.11 11.78 4.73
N HIS A 74 -12.06 12.62 4.69
CA HIS A 74 -11.86 13.57 3.59
C HIS A 74 -11.65 12.84 2.26
N ALA A 75 -10.80 11.82 2.22
CA ALA A 75 -10.56 11.03 1.02
C ALA A 75 -11.84 10.32 0.55
N LEU A 76 -12.55 9.66 1.47
CA LEU A 76 -13.82 8.98 1.17
C LEU A 76 -14.86 9.92 0.58
N ASN A 77 -15.07 11.11 1.17
CA ASN A 77 -15.99 12.11 0.65
C ASN A 77 -15.62 12.57 -0.77
N ARG A 78 -14.32 12.69 -1.08
CA ARG A 78 -13.83 13.09 -2.41
C ARG A 78 -14.01 11.99 -3.45
N LEU A 79 -13.87 10.73 -3.05
CA LEU A 79 -14.10 9.57 -3.91
C LEU A 79 -15.61 9.36 -4.15
N ALA A 80 -16.43 9.47 -3.11
CA ALA A 80 -17.89 9.39 -3.22
C ALA A 80 -18.45 10.45 -4.17
N ALA A 81 -17.95 11.69 -4.09
CA ALA A 81 -18.34 12.78 -4.99
C ALA A 81 -18.01 12.49 -6.47
N ARG A 82 -17.27 11.43 -6.77
CA ARG A 82 -16.93 10.97 -8.13
C ARG A 82 -17.58 9.63 -8.49
N GLY A 83 -18.56 9.19 -7.69
CA GLY A 83 -19.33 7.98 -7.92
C GLY A 83 -18.71 6.70 -7.33
N GLY A 84 -17.58 6.81 -6.58
CA GLY A 84 -17.01 5.67 -5.86
C GLY A 84 -17.89 5.22 -4.70
N ARG A 85 -18.00 3.90 -4.50
CA ARG A 85 -18.57 3.35 -3.27
C ARG A 85 -17.51 3.47 -2.17
N THR A 86 -17.83 4.17 -1.08
CA THR A 86 -16.86 4.42 -0.01
C THR A 86 -17.36 3.87 1.32
N VAL A 87 -16.42 3.32 2.10
CA VAL A 87 -16.65 2.73 3.42
C VAL A 87 -15.55 3.20 4.36
N PRO A 88 -15.83 3.66 5.57
CA PRO A 88 -14.81 3.99 6.55
C PRO A 88 -14.06 2.73 7.00
N ALA A 89 -12.73 2.88 7.23
CA ALA A 89 -11.93 1.81 7.80
C ALA A 89 -12.35 1.51 9.25
N GLY A 90 -12.26 0.26 9.64
CA GLY A 90 -12.50 -0.28 10.97
C GLY A 90 -11.56 -1.44 11.26
N ASP A 91 -11.82 -2.17 12.36
CA ASP A 91 -10.99 -3.30 12.80
C ASP A 91 -11.04 -4.50 11.83
N ALA A 92 -12.09 -4.61 11.04
CA ALA A 92 -12.27 -5.63 10.00
C ALA A 92 -12.84 -5.01 8.73
N LEU A 93 -12.70 -5.70 7.60
CA LEU A 93 -13.32 -5.28 6.35
C LEU A 93 -14.82 -5.58 6.40
N PRO A 94 -15.72 -4.58 6.34
CA PRO A 94 -17.15 -4.76 6.52
C PRO A 94 -17.83 -5.26 5.23
N PHE A 95 -17.31 -6.34 4.67
CA PHE A 95 -17.80 -6.98 3.46
C PHE A 95 -17.98 -8.48 3.70
N ASP A 96 -18.92 -9.08 2.99
CA ASP A 96 -19.13 -10.52 3.00
C ASP A 96 -17.93 -11.25 2.38
N ASP A 97 -17.76 -12.52 2.73
CA ASP A 97 -16.76 -13.39 2.14
C ASP A 97 -16.92 -13.42 0.61
N ARG A 98 -15.80 -13.51 -0.09
CA ARG A 98 -15.78 -13.70 -1.55
C ARG A 98 -16.58 -12.64 -2.32
N SER A 99 -16.48 -11.39 -1.89
CA SER A 99 -17.24 -10.26 -2.49
C SER A 99 -16.52 -9.64 -3.69
N PHE A 100 -15.17 -9.78 -3.78
CA PHE A 100 -14.37 -9.05 -4.75
C PHE A 100 -13.58 -9.96 -5.69
N ASP A 101 -13.51 -9.56 -6.95
CA ASP A 101 -12.67 -10.18 -7.98
C ASP A 101 -11.23 -9.64 -7.95
N ALA A 102 -11.05 -8.45 -7.36
CA ALA A 102 -9.71 -7.93 -7.05
C ALA A 102 -9.71 -7.10 -5.77
N VAL A 103 -8.63 -7.24 -5.01
CA VAL A 103 -8.32 -6.43 -3.83
C VAL A 103 -6.97 -5.75 -4.04
N LEU A 104 -6.92 -4.44 -3.83
CA LEU A 104 -5.74 -3.60 -4.01
C LEU A 104 -5.38 -2.95 -2.69
N ALA A 105 -4.11 -3.00 -2.29
CA ALA A 105 -3.58 -2.31 -1.13
C ALA A 105 -2.17 -1.78 -1.44
N PHE A 106 -2.00 -0.47 -1.54
CA PHE A 106 -0.73 0.15 -1.85
C PHE A 106 -0.27 1.01 -0.70
N GLU A 107 0.86 0.67 -0.09
CA GLU A 107 1.42 1.37 1.07
C GLU A 107 0.39 1.43 2.23
N VAL A 108 -0.07 0.28 2.69
CA VAL A 108 -1.09 0.16 3.72
C VAL A 108 -0.65 -0.73 4.86
N VAL A 109 -0.11 -1.92 4.58
CA VAL A 109 0.16 -2.94 5.61
C VAL A 109 1.22 -2.50 6.62
N GLU A 110 2.14 -1.65 6.21
CA GLU A 110 3.16 -1.05 7.06
C GLU A 110 2.59 -0.07 8.11
N HIS A 111 1.34 0.36 7.95
CA HIS A 111 0.65 1.24 8.89
C HIS A 111 -0.25 0.50 9.89
N VAL A 112 -0.44 -0.81 9.73
CA VAL A 112 -1.40 -1.61 10.48
C VAL A 112 -0.68 -2.53 11.46
N GLU A 113 -0.98 -2.41 12.76
CA GLU A 113 -0.35 -3.24 13.80
C GLU A 113 -0.61 -4.74 13.59
N ASN A 114 -1.81 -5.13 13.20
CA ASN A 114 -2.17 -6.51 12.84
C ASN A 114 -2.24 -6.65 11.30
N ASP A 115 -1.10 -6.52 10.63
CA ASP A 115 -1.01 -6.65 9.18
C ASP A 115 -1.36 -8.06 8.68
N THR A 116 -1.01 -9.10 9.46
CA THR A 116 -1.40 -10.48 9.15
C THR A 116 -2.92 -10.62 9.11
N GLY A 117 -3.62 -10.11 10.13
CA GLY A 117 -5.09 -10.11 10.15
C GLY A 117 -5.69 -9.31 8.98
N LEU A 118 -5.07 -8.20 8.58
CA LEU A 118 -5.53 -7.45 7.41
C LEU A 118 -5.34 -8.26 6.11
N ILE A 119 -4.22 -8.97 5.94
CA ILE A 119 -3.99 -9.84 4.78
C ILE A 119 -4.97 -11.02 4.77
N GLU A 120 -5.29 -11.59 5.92
CA GLU A 120 -6.34 -12.62 6.08
C GLU A 120 -7.73 -12.09 5.69
N GLU A 121 -8.07 -10.87 6.10
CA GLU A 121 -9.31 -10.21 5.69
C GLU A 121 -9.36 -9.94 4.18
N MET A 122 -8.24 -9.51 3.57
CA MET A 122 -8.13 -9.40 2.11
C MET A 122 -8.40 -10.74 1.43
N ALA A 123 -7.91 -11.85 2.01
CA ALA A 123 -8.15 -13.19 1.48
C ALA A 123 -9.62 -13.61 1.67
N ARG A 124 -10.22 -13.30 2.83
CA ARG A 124 -11.63 -13.62 3.12
C ARG A 124 -12.57 -12.96 2.13
N VAL A 125 -12.37 -11.68 1.85
CA VAL A 125 -13.23 -10.92 0.94
C VAL A 125 -12.94 -11.17 -0.54
N SER A 126 -11.81 -11.79 -0.87
CA SER A 126 -11.46 -12.17 -2.25
C SER A 126 -12.19 -13.43 -2.69
N ARG A 127 -12.72 -13.44 -3.90
CA ARG A 127 -13.26 -14.66 -4.53
C ARG A 127 -12.16 -15.65 -4.83
N PRO A 128 -12.44 -16.97 -4.86
CA PRO A 128 -11.52 -17.95 -5.45
C PRO A 128 -11.08 -17.50 -6.85
N GLY A 129 -9.78 -17.51 -7.12
CA GLY A 129 -9.21 -16.96 -8.36
C GLY A 129 -9.14 -15.43 -8.42
N GLY A 130 -9.63 -14.73 -7.40
CA GLY A 130 -9.53 -13.27 -7.30
C GLY A 130 -8.09 -12.79 -7.15
N VAL A 131 -7.79 -11.59 -7.62
CA VAL A 131 -6.44 -11.03 -7.68
C VAL A 131 -6.18 -10.11 -6.50
N LEU A 132 -5.10 -10.34 -5.76
CA LEU A 132 -4.51 -9.38 -4.84
C LEU A 132 -3.38 -8.63 -5.53
N ILE A 133 -3.32 -7.30 -5.36
CA ILE A 133 -2.12 -6.49 -5.62
C ILE A 133 -1.80 -5.73 -4.34
N LEU A 134 -0.60 -5.94 -3.82
CA LEU A 134 -0.14 -5.34 -2.58
C LEU A 134 1.24 -4.71 -2.79
N SER A 135 1.45 -3.47 -2.30
CA SER A 135 2.79 -2.90 -2.19
C SER A 135 3.07 -2.41 -0.78
N THR A 136 4.33 -2.50 -0.39
CA THR A 136 4.82 -2.02 0.91
C THR A 136 6.34 -1.84 0.88
N PRO A 137 6.90 -0.90 1.65
CA PRO A 137 8.33 -0.82 1.88
C PRO A 137 8.82 -2.07 2.64
N ILE A 138 10.01 -2.52 2.28
CA ILE A 138 10.63 -3.74 2.80
C ILE A 138 11.99 -3.45 3.41
N HIS A 139 12.60 -4.46 4.04
CA HIS A 139 13.87 -4.44 4.71
C HIS A 139 13.92 -3.47 5.91
N ALA A 140 13.84 -4.02 7.13
CA ALA A 140 13.92 -3.26 8.37
C ALA A 140 15.20 -2.42 8.47
N SER A 141 16.29 -2.87 7.84
CA SER A 141 17.57 -2.15 7.75
C SER A 141 17.50 -0.86 6.93
N MET A 142 16.46 -0.68 6.11
CA MET A 142 16.23 0.52 5.30
C MET A 142 15.34 1.56 6.00
N TRP A 143 14.99 1.34 7.26
CA TRP A 143 14.21 2.31 8.04
C TRP A 143 14.81 3.71 7.98
N SER A 144 14.00 4.70 7.74
CA SER A 144 14.43 6.08 7.52
C SER A 144 13.50 7.08 8.25
N PRO A 145 13.93 8.33 8.43
CA PRO A 145 13.05 9.37 8.97
C PRO A 145 11.75 9.60 8.16
N LEU A 146 11.67 9.06 6.94
CA LEU A 146 10.44 9.12 6.16
C LEU A 146 9.40 8.12 6.70
N ASP A 147 9.84 6.96 7.15
CA ASP A 147 8.98 5.94 7.76
C ASP A 147 8.32 6.50 9.02
N ASP A 148 9.11 7.12 9.91
CA ASP A 148 8.59 7.80 11.11
C ASP A 148 7.58 8.91 10.74
N ALA A 149 7.91 9.73 9.74
CA ALA A 149 7.06 10.82 9.30
C ALA A 149 5.76 10.35 8.62
N CYS A 150 5.77 9.17 8.01
CA CYS A 150 4.59 8.53 7.42
C CYS A 150 3.78 7.74 8.45
N GLY A 151 4.33 7.47 9.64
CA GLY A 151 3.70 6.65 10.68
C GLY A 151 3.71 5.17 10.33
N HIS A 152 4.80 4.70 9.72
CA HIS A 152 5.02 3.27 9.53
C HIS A 152 5.30 2.62 10.88
N VAL A 153 4.83 1.41 11.08
CA VAL A 153 5.07 0.62 12.29
C VAL A 153 6.03 -0.54 12.02
N ARG A 154 6.28 -0.84 10.73
CA ARG A 154 7.19 -1.91 10.31
C ARG A 154 7.72 -1.73 8.90
N ARG A 155 8.77 -2.48 8.59
CA ARG A 155 9.19 -2.94 7.28
C ARG A 155 9.52 -4.41 7.41
N ASP A 156 8.75 -5.27 6.77
CA ASP A 156 9.02 -6.70 6.77
C ASP A 156 10.19 -7.04 5.83
N GLU A 157 10.88 -8.14 6.13
CA GLU A 157 11.73 -8.76 5.10
C GLU A 157 10.83 -9.40 4.02
N PRO A 158 11.25 -9.41 2.75
CA PRO A 158 10.43 -9.92 1.64
C PRO A 158 9.87 -11.32 1.87
N GLU A 159 10.69 -12.21 2.44
CA GLU A 159 10.32 -13.58 2.72
C GLU A 159 9.18 -13.66 3.74
N VAL A 160 9.24 -12.82 4.78
CA VAL A 160 8.19 -12.73 5.82
C VAL A 160 6.88 -12.24 5.21
N LEU A 161 6.92 -11.18 4.40
CA LEU A 161 5.75 -10.68 3.70
C LEU A 161 5.14 -11.76 2.79
N PHE A 162 5.98 -12.43 2.00
CA PHE A 162 5.52 -13.47 1.07
C PHE A 162 4.92 -14.67 1.82
N GLU A 163 5.46 -15.02 2.97
CA GLU A 163 4.90 -16.07 3.83
C GLU A 163 3.54 -15.68 4.39
N LYS A 164 3.36 -14.46 4.90
CA LYS A 164 2.05 -13.93 5.35
C LYS A 164 0.99 -14.03 4.24
N VAL A 165 1.36 -13.62 3.02
CA VAL A 165 0.46 -13.66 1.86
C VAL A 165 0.09 -15.10 1.50
N ARG A 166 1.06 -16.04 1.50
CA ARG A 166 0.79 -17.46 1.24
C ARG A 166 -0.05 -18.09 2.35
N ALA A 167 0.26 -17.83 3.61
CA ALA A 167 -0.46 -18.36 4.76
C ALA A 167 -1.94 -17.93 4.75
N ALA A 168 -2.24 -16.73 4.27
CA ALA A 168 -3.61 -16.26 4.07
C ALA A 168 -4.34 -16.95 2.90
N GLY A 169 -3.66 -17.85 2.16
CA GLY A 169 -4.24 -18.63 1.06
C GLY A 169 -4.18 -17.95 -0.30
N PHE A 170 -3.16 -17.14 -0.53
CA PHE A 170 -2.86 -16.61 -1.85
C PHE A 170 -1.66 -17.32 -2.48
N GLU A 171 -1.71 -17.51 -3.78
CA GLU A 171 -0.58 -17.96 -4.61
C GLU A 171 0.07 -16.74 -5.27
N ILE A 172 1.33 -16.46 -4.92
CA ILE A 172 2.06 -15.32 -5.47
C ILE A 172 2.48 -15.63 -6.90
N GLY A 173 1.99 -14.85 -7.86
CA GLY A 173 2.28 -15.02 -9.27
C GLY A 173 3.52 -14.24 -9.73
N GLY A 174 3.89 -13.19 -9.01
CA GLY A 174 5.08 -12.41 -9.32
C GLY A 174 5.18 -11.14 -8.49
N TYR A 175 6.36 -10.50 -8.55
CA TYR A 175 6.61 -9.24 -7.89
C TYR A 175 7.45 -8.31 -8.77
N ILE A 176 7.43 -7.04 -8.47
CA ILE A 176 8.39 -6.03 -8.91
C ILE A 176 8.90 -5.28 -7.68
N TRP A 177 10.07 -4.71 -7.80
CA TRP A 177 10.68 -3.95 -6.72
C TRP A 177 11.19 -2.60 -7.24
N THR A 178 11.35 -1.64 -6.33
CA THR A 178 11.94 -0.34 -6.64
C THR A 178 13.16 -0.09 -5.73
N PRO A 179 14.24 0.49 -6.26
CA PRO A 179 15.40 0.82 -5.45
C PRO A 179 15.11 2.00 -4.52
N ALA A 180 15.86 2.08 -3.43
CA ALA A 180 15.81 3.21 -2.52
C ALA A 180 16.04 4.53 -3.25
N GLY A 181 15.24 5.54 -2.90
CA GLY A 181 15.42 6.90 -3.36
C GLY A 181 16.73 7.51 -2.83
N ALA A 182 17.25 8.54 -3.52
CA ALA A 182 18.45 9.24 -3.06
C ALA A 182 18.27 9.76 -1.61
N PRO A 183 19.18 9.48 -0.67
CA PRO A 183 19.00 9.79 0.76
C PRO A 183 18.71 11.26 1.07
N ARG A 184 19.19 12.19 0.21
CA ARG A 184 18.89 13.62 0.32
C ARG A 184 17.44 13.94 0.02
N ILE A 185 16.84 13.25 -0.96
CA ILE A 185 15.43 13.42 -1.37
C ILE A 185 14.52 12.85 -0.29
N THR A 186 14.85 11.67 0.25
CA THR A 186 14.11 11.03 1.33
C THR A 186 14.07 11.91 2.58
N ARG A 187 15.22 12.48 3.00
CA ARG A 187 15.29 13.44 4.13
C ARG A 187 14.50 14.73 3.87
N LEU A 188 14.53 15.26 2.65
CA LEU A 188 13.76 16.44 2.29
C LEU A 188 12.24 16.16 2.35
N ARG A 189 11.81 14.98 1.87
CA ARG A 189 10.42 14.54 1.97
C ARG A 189 9.97 14.39 3.43
N ALA A 190 10.76 13.73 4.28
CA ALA A 190 10.48 13.60 5.71
C ALA A 190 10.31 14.98 6.37
N ARG A 191 11.25 15.92 6.14
CA ARG A 191 11.16 17.30 6.65
C ARG A 191 9.92 18.05 6.14
N ALA A 192 9.53 17.82 4.90
CA ALA A 192 8.35 18.44 4.32
C ALA A 192 7.05 17.92 4.96
N LEU A 193 7.01 16.63 5.29
CA LEU A 193 5.86 15.98 5.94
C LEU A 193 5.72 16.40 7.40
N THR A 194 6.83 16.53 8.13
CA THR A 194 6.83 16.95 9.54
C THR A 194 6.71 18.47 9.74
N SER A 195 6.95 19.26 8.69
CA SER A 195 6.79 20.71 8.79
C SER A 195 5.32 21.10 8.70
N ASN A 196 4.81 21.76 9.75
CA ASN A 196 3.41 22.20 9.90
C ASN A 196 3.03 23.35 8.93
N ARG A 197 3.71 23.51 7.80
CA ARG A 197 3.46 24.55 6.81
C ARG A 197 2.68 23.99 5.62
N ARG A 198 1.43 24.40 5.45
CA ARG A 198 0.56 24.11 4.29
C ARG A 198 1.25 24.31 2.92
N LEU A 199 2.27 25.17 2.86
CA LEU A 199 3.10 25.40 1.68
C LEU A 199 4.05 24.23 1.35
N SER A 200 4.52 23.46 2.34
CA SER A 200 5.42 22.33 2.10
C SER A 200 4.70 21.15 1.46
N THR A 201 3.46 20.87 1.88
CA THR A 201 2.63 19.81 1.29
C THR A 201 2.28 20.14 -0.16
N ALA A 202 1.90 21.38 -0.46
CA ALA A 202 1.63 21.83 -1.82
C ALA A 202 2.89 21.78 -2.70
N PHE A 203 4.06 22.15 -2.17
CA PHE A 203 5.34 22.13 -2.87
C PHE A 203 5.77 20.70 -3.20
N VAL A 204 5.69 19.78 -2.22
CA VAL A 204 6.00 18.35 -2.43
C VAL A 204 5.05 17.75 -3.46
N GLN A 205 3.75 18.05 -3.36
CA GLN A 205 2.75 17.53 -4.29
C GLN A 205 2.92 18.11 -5.70
N THR A 206 3.36 19.35 -5.86
CA THR A 206 3.44 20.02 -7.17
C THR A 206 4.79 19.80 -7.84
N LEU A 207 5.89 19.72 -7.11
CA LEU A 207 7.23 19.62 -7.69
C LEU A 207 7.82 18.20 -7.63
N ILE A 208 7.63 17.46 -6.54
CA ILE A 208 8.24 16.13 -6.37
C ILE A 208 7.39 15.06 -7.04
N PHE A 209 6.07 15.20 -7.02
CA PHE A 209 5.15 14.22 -7.60
C PHE A 209 5.21 14.05 -9.11
N PRO A 210 5.42 15.08 -9.95
CA PRO A 210 5.62 14.88 -11.39
C PRO A 210 6.86 14.03 -11.68
N PHE A 211 7.92 14.18 -10.89
CA PHE A 211 9.12 13.33 -11.01
C PHE A 211 8.87 11.90 -10.54
N HIS A 212 8.11 11.73 -9.46
CA HIS A 212 7.71 10.39 -9.02
C HIS A 212 6.77 9.72 -10.03
N ALA A 213 5.82 10.46 -10.60
CA ALA A 213 4.95 9.95 -11.67
C ALA A 213 5.73 9.66 -12.97
N ALA A 214 6.75 10.46 -13.31
CA ALA A 214 7.65 10.18 -14.43
C ALA A 214 8.53 8.95 -14.16
N TYR A 215 9.03 8.81 -12.92
CA TYR A 215 9.78 7.65 -12.46
C TYR A 215 8.91 6.40 -12.54
N GLN A 216 7.67 6.44 -12.04
CA GLN A 216 6.72 5.34 -12.17
C GLN A 216 6.34 5.02 -13.64
N ARG A 217 6.29 6.02 -14.53
CA ARG A 217 6.11 5.79 -15.98
C ARG A 217 7.31 5.15 -16.65
N MET A 218 8.51 5.39 -16.15
CA MET A 218 9.74 4.75 -16.64
C MET A 218 9.75 3.24 -16.35
N PHE A 219 9.05 2.80 -15.31
CA PHE A 219 8.78 1.39 -14.99
C PHE A 219 7.50 0.85 -15.66
N ALA A 220 6.94 1.56 -16.66
CA ALA A 220 5.70 1.20 -17.36
C ALA A 220 5.75 -0.15 -18.12
N LYS A 221 6.89 -0.81 -18.21
CA LYS A 221 6.99 -2.22 -18.54
C LYS A 221 7.11 -3.01 -17.24
N LEU A 222 5.98 -3.36 -16.65
CA LEU A 222 5.91 -4.27 -15.51
C LEU A 222 6.43 -5.66 -15.95
N ALA A 223 7.73 -5.85 -15.87
CA ALA A 223 8.33 -7.17 -15.96
C ALA A 223 8.21 -7.81 -14.56
N TRP A 224 7.17 -8.61 -14.37
CA TRP A 224 6.99 -9.35 -13.14
C TRP A 224 8.10 -10.38 -12.99
N THR A 225 8.80 -10.32 -11.88
CA THR A 225 9.83 -11.29 -11.48
C THR A 225 9.16 -12.49 -10.83
N SER A 226 9.69 -13.68 -11.12
CA SER A 226 9.22 -14.91 -10.47
C SER A 226 9.39 -14.84 -8.95
N PRO A 227 8.40 -15.29 -8.16
CA PRO A 227 8.52 -15.33 -6.70
C PRO A 227 9.58 -16.32 -6.19
N ALA A 228 10.12 -17.17 -7.07
CA ALA A 228 11.26 -18.02 -6.77
C ALA A 228 12.60 -17.28 -6.84
N THR A 229 12.66 -16.09 -7.45
CA THR A 229 13.85 -15.25 -7.47
C THR A 229 13.90 -14.44 -6.17
N PRO A 230 15.02 -14.41 -5.45
CA PRO A 230 15.14 -13.55 -4.25
C PRO A 230 14.97 -12.08 -4.58
N VAL A 231 14.33 -11.34 -3.69
CA VAL A 231 14.26 -9.88 -3.79
C VAL A 231 15.65 -9.31 -3.52
N PRO A 232 16.16 -8.38 -4.34
CA PRO A 232 17.48 -7.81 -4.14
C PRO A 232 17.58 -7.01 -2.83
N PRO A 233 18.73 -7.03 -2.14
CA PRO A 233 18.92 -6.32 -0.88
C PRO A 233 18.87 -4.78 -1.00
N GLU A 234 19.02 -4.25 -2.21
CA GLU A 234 18.88 -2.83 -2.52
C GLU A 234 17.43 -2.40 -2.80
N ALA A 235 16.47 -3.33 -2.77
CA ALA A 235 15.06 -3.02 -2.93
C ALA A 235 14.53 -2.28 -1.71
N ASP A 236 13.92 -1.11 -1.91
CA ASP A 236 13.28 -0.31 -0.85
C ASP A 236 11.81 -0.66 -0.70
N ASP A 237 11.20 -1.06 -1.80
CA ASP A 237 9.76 -1.28 -1.91
C ASP A 237 9.49 -2.48 -2.82
N VAL A 238 8.48 -3.25 -2.51
CA VAL A 238 8.01 -4.36 -3.32
C VAL A 238 6.52 -4.18 -3.66
N MET A 239 6.15 -4.48 -4.89
CA MET A 239 4.76 -4.67 -5.27
C MET A 239 4.61 -6.10 -5.80
N LEU A 240 3.72 -6.88 -5.19
CA LEU A 240 3.40 -8.23 -5.62
C LEU A 240 1.97 -8.32 -6.17
N TRP A 241 1.74 -9.33 -7.00
CA TRP A 241 0.41 -9.79 -7.31
C TRP A 241 0.28 -11.27 -6.93
N ALA A 242 -0.91 -11.64 -6.50
CA ALA A 242 -1.22 -12.99 -6.10
C ALA A 242 -2.66 -13.36 -6.46
N THR A 243 -2.98 -14.63 -6.53
CA THR A 243 -4.33 -15.14 -6.76
C THR A 243 -4.84 -15.87 -5.53
N ARG A 244 -6.10 -15.66 -5.19
CA ARG A 244 -6.74 -16.40 -4.11
C ARG A 244 -6.88 -17.87 -4.53
N ALA A 245 -6.30 -18.78 -3.78
CA ALA A 245 -6.42 -20.21 -4.04
C ALA A 245 -7.90 -20.66 -4.05
N GLY A 246 -8.24 -21.62 -4.89
CA GLY A 246 -9.56 -22.24 -4.89
C GLY A 246 -9.75 -23.15 -3.68
N ASP A 247 -10.99 -23.41 -3.29
CA ASP A 247 -11.35 -24.26 -2.14
C ASP A 247 -10.91 -25.74 -2.27
N GLY A 248 -10.14 -26.12 -3.28
CA GLY A 248 -9.71 -27.48 -3.56
C GLY A 248 -8.21 -27.68 -3.73
N SER A 249 -7.37 -26.67 -3.53
CA SER A 249 -5.92 -26.82 -3.59
C SER A 249 -5.39 -27.21 -2.21
N PRO A 250 -4.82 -28.42 -2.04
CA PRO A 250 -4.13 -28.76 -0.80
C PRO A 250 -2.88 -27.88 -0.69
N THR A 251 -2.70 -27.25 0.46
CA THR A 251 -1.49 -26.55 0.91
C THR A 251 -0.32 -27.48 1.08
#